data_505e439fddf0e767e8413bb4851f0042
#
_entry.id   505e439fddf0e767e8413bb4851f0042
#
_cell.length_a   1.000
_cell.length_b   1.000
_cell.length_c   1.000
_cell.angle_alpha   90.00
_cell.angle_beta   90.00
_cell.angle_gamma   90.00
#
_symmetry.space_group_name_H-M   'P 1'
#
loop_
_entity.id
_entity.type
_entity.pdbx_description
1 polymer ?
#
loop_
_entity_poly.entity_id
_entity_poly.type
_entity_poly.pdbx_seq_one_letter_code
_entity_poly.pdbx_strand_id
1 'polypeptide(L)'
;MKITHLLKVTLLGLMLSLLAGCQSAPKGLTPEQIAVLKEQGFYLTDEGWTLDLANRVLFANNVGELNPQTRQSVEKLGKTLLGVGLDKARVDGHTDNTGESSYNQQLSLKRAQSVANVLVSVGMKPANLEIHGRGETMPLADNKTREGRAANRRVAIVISDQ
;
A
#
# COMPACT_ATOMS: atom_id res chain seq x y z
N MET A 1 49.90 -26.70 41.87
CA MET A 1 48.46 -26.66 42.14
C MET A 1 47.88 -25.25 41.87
N LYS A 2 48.30 -24.53 40.81
CA LYS A 2 47.83 -23.19 40.46
C LYS A 2 47.44 -23.06 38.97
N ILE A 3 47.58 -24.10 38.17
CA ILE A 3 47.30 -24.06 36.72
C ILE A 3 45.85 -24.50 36.39
N THR A 4 45.22 -25.26 37.26
CA THR A 4 43.88 -25.83 37.05
C THR A 4 42.73 -24.82 37.27
N HIS A 5 42.99 -23.67 37.97
CA HIS A 5 41.98 -22.64 38.18
C HIS A 5 41.87 -21.65 37.01
N LEU A 6 42.95 -21.45 36.26
CA LEU A 6 42.96 -20.52 35.11
C LEU A 6 42.17 -21.05 33.92
N LEU A 7 42.16 -22.41 33.75
CA LEU A 7 41.45 -23.05 32.63
C LEU A 7 39.93 -23.10 32.78
N LYS A 8 39.44 -23.03 34.04
CA LYS A 8 38.00 -23.06 34.33
C LYS A 8 37.32 -21.70 34.15
N VAL A 9 38.05 -20.60 34.28
CA VAL A 9 37.48 -19.23 34.11
C VAL A 9 37.37 -18.87 32.63
N THR A 10 38.27 -19.37 31.78
CA THR A 10 38.24 -19.10 30.34
C THR A 10 37.13 -19.90 29.61
N LEU A 11 36.73 -21.07 30.16
CA LEU A 11 35.66 -21.87 29.55
C LEU A 11 34.23 -21.34 29.84
N LEU A 12 34.08 -20.58 30.95
CA LEU A 12 32.78 -20.00 31.34
C LEU A 12 32.49 -18.68 30.58
N GLY A 13 33.53 -18.01 30.08
CA GLY A 13 33.39 -16.77 29.31
C GLY A 13 33.01 -16.98 27.84
N LEU A 14 33.21 -18.19 27.29
CA LEU A 14 32.97 -18.47 25.87
C LEU A 14 31.55 -19.03 25.59
N MET A 15 30.77 -19.32 26.63
CA MET A 15 29.41 -19.90 26.47
C MET A 15 28.28 -18.86 26.53
N LEU A 16 28.57 -17.57 26.63
CA LEU A 16 27.60 -16.48 26.79
C LEU A 16 27.32 -15.67 25.51
N SER A 17 27.84 -16.10 24.35
CA SER A 17 27.74 -15.31 23.10
C SER A 17 26.91 -15.97 21.98
N LEU A 18 26.08 -16.97 22.28
CA LEU A 18 25.24 -17.66 21.26
C LEU A 18 23.73 -17.59 21.52
N LEU A 19 23.26 -16.49 22.11
CA LEU A 19 21.84 -16.15 22.08
C LEU A 19 21.59 -15.00 21.09
N ALA A 20 22.04 -15.17 19.85
CA ALA A 20 21.43 -14.48 18.72
C ALA A 20 20.04 -15.07 18.54
N GLY A 21 19.09 -14.66 19.37
CA GLY A 21 17.70 -14.99 19.21
C GLY A 21 17.26 -14.53 17.81
N CYS A 22 16.78 -15.46 16.99
CA CYS A 22 15.96 -15.10 15.84
C CYS A 22 14.79 -14.28 16.36
N GLN A 23 14.90 -12.95 16.33
CA GLN A 23 13.76 -12.07 16.53
C GLN A 23 12.90 -12.29 15.30
N SER A 24 11.83 -13.07 15.46
CA SER A 24 10.75 -13.11 14.49
C SER A 24 10.32 -11.66 14.26
N ALA A 25 10.31 -11.21 13.01
CA ALA A 25 9.80 -9.88 12.69
C ALA A 25 8.41 -9.72 13.33
N PRO A 26 8.13 -8.58 13.99
CA PRO A 26 6.82 -8.35 14.59
C PRO A 26 5.75 -8.52 13.52
N LYS A 27 4.72 -9.32 13.80
CA LYS A 27 3.54 -9.40 12.94
C LYS A 27 2.84 -8.05 12.99
N GLY A 28 2.62 -7.45 11.83
CA GLY A 28 1.96 -6.17 11.68
C GLY A 28 2.91 -5.02 11.34
N LEU A 29 2.33 -3.86 11.05
CA LEU A 29 3.06 -2.64 10.70
C LEU A 29 3.79 -2.06 11.90
N THR A 30 5.00 -1.54 11.67
CA THR A 30 5.76 -0.84 12.70
C THR A 30 5.16 0.53 13.02
N PRO A 31 5.43 1.11 14.21
CA PRO A 31 4.99 2.47 14.53
C PRO A 31 5.45 3.53 13.50
N GLU A 32 6.66 3.37 12.94
CA GLU A 32 7.19 4.25 11.89
C GLU A 32 6.38 4.13 10.59
N GLN A 33 6.07 2.91 10.16
CA GLN A 33 5.23 2.67 8.99
C GLN A 33 3.84 3.27 9.16
N ILE A 34 3.22 3.08 10.33
CA ILE A 34 1.91 3.68 10.66
C ILE A 34 1.98 5.21 10.64
N ALA A 35 3.03 5.81 11.18
CA ALA A 35 3.21 7.26 11.16
C ALA A 35 3.30 7.80 9.72
N VAL A 36 4.10 7.15 8.87
CA VAL A 36 4.22 7.50 7.46
C VAL A 36 2.89 7.35 6.73
N LEU A 37 2.16 6.25 6.93
CA LEU A 37 0.83 6.07 6.32
C LEU A 37 -0.12 7.21 6.69
N LYS A 38 -0.19 7.59 7.96
CA LYS A 38 -1.02 8.72 8.42
C LYS A 38 -0.58 10.05 7.79
N GLU A 39 0.72 10.31 7.72
CA GLU A 39 1.28 11.52 7.10
C GLU A 39 0.91 11.60 5.61
N GLN A 40 0.89 10.44 4.91
CA GLN A 40 0.49 10.38 3.51
C GLN A 40 -1.04 10.42 3.31
N GLY A 41 -1.83 10.51 4.38
CA GLY A 41 -3.29 10.61 4.33
C GLY A 41 -4.02 9.28 4.29
N PHE A 42 -3.35 8.17 4.58
CA PHE A 42 -4.03 6.88 4.76
C PHE A 42 -4.84 6.88 6.05
N TYR A 43 -5.97 6.21 6.03
CA TYR A 43 -6.83 5.96 7.18
C TYR A 43 -7.13 4.47 7.30
N LEU A 44 -7.37 4.01 8.52
CA LEU A 44 -7.61 2.60 8.80
C LEU A 44 -9.06 2.22 8.46
N THR A 45 -9.22 1.13 7.71
CA THR A 45 -10.49 0.48 7.36
C THR A 45 -10.44 -1.00 7.76
N ASP A 46 -11.55 -1.71 7.61
CA ASP A 46 -11.61 -3.17 7.82
C ASP A 46 -10.72 -3.93 6.81
N GLU A 47 -10.35 -3.30 5.69
CA GLU A 47 -9.50 -3.89 4.65
C GLU A 47 -8.00 -3.57 4.82
N GLY A 48 -7.64 -2.70 5.76
CA GLY A 48 -6.29 -2.20 6.00
C GLY A 48 -6.18 -0.68 5.89
N TRP A 49 -4.96 -0.18 5.84
CA TRP A 49 -4.69 1.25 5.64
C TRP A 49 -5.00 1.66 4.21
N THR A 50 -5.96 2.53 4.03
CA THR A 50 -6.53 2.91 2.73
C THR A 50 -6.27 4.37 2.41
N LEU A 51 -5.85 4.66 1.19
CA LEU A 51 -5.77 6.00 0.61
C LEU A 51 -6.64 6.06 -0.64
N ASP A 52 -7.69 6.88 -0.60
CA ASP A 52 -8.56 7.12 -1.74
C ASP A 52 -8.06 8.29 -2.60
N LEU A 53 -7.74 7.99 -3.84
CA LEU A 53 -7.34 8.96 -4.84
C LEU A 53 -8.54 9.31 -5.74
N ALA A 54 -9.08 10.52 -5.60
CA ALA A 54 -10.25 10.95 -6.36
C ALA A 54 -9.97 11.03 -7.87
N ASN A 55 -10.88 10.50 -8.70
CA ASN A 55 -10.75 10.47 -10.15
C ASN A 55 -10.51 11.84 -10.81
N ARG A 56 -11.15 12.91 -10.30
CA ARG A 56 -10.93 14.29 -10.81
C ARG A 56 -9.47 14.73 -10.75
N VAL A 57 -8.74 14.22 -9.76
CA VAL A 57 -7.32 14.52 -9.58
C VAL A 57 -6.47 13.60 -10.45
N LEU A 58 -6.88 12.32 -10.59
CA LEU A 58 -6.08 11.29 -11.24
C LEU A 58 -6.08 11.39 -12.77
N PHE A 59 -7.25 11.55 -13.38
CA PHE A 59 -7.40 11.33 -14.82
C PHE A 59 -7.93 12.57 -15.53
N ALA A 60 -7.19 13.02 -16.54
CA ALA A 60 -7.73 13.98 -17.49
C ALA A 60 -8.71 13.25 -18.43
N ASN A 61 -9.91 13.82 -18.63
CA ASN A 61 -10.84 13.43 -19.70
C ASN A 61 -11.24 11.95 -19.82
N ASN A 62 -11.53 11.26 -18.72
CA ASN A 62 -12.08 9.89 -18.69
C ASN A 62 -11.23 8.74 -19.29
N VAL A 63 -9.99 8.96 -19.66
CA VAL A 63 -9.23 8.00 -20.49
C VAL A 63 -8.36 7.02 -19.69
N GLY A 64 -8.40 6.99 -18.38
CA GLY A 64 -7.59 6.04 -17.59
C GLY A 64 -6.07 6.31 -17.66
N GLU A 65 -5.62 7.43 -18.22
CA GLU A 65 -4.25 7.90 -18.17
C GLU A 65 -4.10 8.97 -17.09
N LEU A 66 -3.09 8.80 -16.22
CA LEU A 66 -2.81 9.77 -15.18
C LEU A 66 -2.31 11.07 -15.79
N ASN A 67 -2.83 12.21 -15.30
CA ASN A 67 -2.23 13.48 -15.66
C ASN A 67 -0.80 13.59 -15.05
N PRO A 68 0.10 14.41 -15.63
CA PRO A 68 1.50 14.47 -15.21
C PRO A 68 1.70 14.83 -13.74
N GLN A 69 0.89 15.73 -13.20
CA GLN A 69 0.99 16.16 -11.80
C GLN A 69 0.60 15.04 -10.83
N THR A 70 -0.45 14.29 -11.16
CA THR A 70 -0.87 13.14 -10.36
C THR A 70 0.14 12.02 -10.44
N ARG A 71 0.70 11.77 -11.63
CA ARG A 71 1.78 10.80 -11.80
C ARG A 71 2.93 11.09 -10.83
N GLN A 72 3.40 12.33 -10.77
CA GLN A 72 4.45 12.74 -9.84
C GLN A 72 4.06 12.52 -8.37
N SER A 73 2.80 12.78 -8.01
CA SER A 73 2.29 12.55 -6.65
C SER A 73 2.30 11.06 -6.29
N VAL A 74 1.86 10.18 -7.21
CA VAL A 74 1.89 8.72 -7.01
C VAL A 74 3.34 8.20 -7.00
N GLU A 75 4.22 8.73 -7.82
CA GLU A 75 5.66 8.40 -7.79
C GLU A 75 6.29 8.75 -6.45
N LYS A 76 6.01 9.95 -5.93
CA LYS A 76 6.49 10.38 -4.59
C LYS A 76 5.95 9.47 -3.50
N LEU A 77 4.65 9.17 -3.53
CA LEU A 77 4.00 8.25 -2.59
C LEU A 77 4.70 6.88 -2.63
N GLY A 78 4.86 6.27 -3.81
CA GLY A 78 5.50 4.96 -3.95
C GLY A 78 6.92 4.93 -3.38
N LYS A 79 7.73 5.98 -3.65
CA LYS A 79 9.08 6.12 -3.07
C LYS A 79 9.05 6.24 -1.55
N THR A 80 8.09 6.98 -1.00
CA THR A 80 7.92 7.14 0.46
C THR A 80 7.56 5.81 1.11
N LEU A 81 6.62 5.05 0.54
CA LEU A 81 6.23 3.73 1.05
C LEU A 81 7.41 2.75 1.01
N LEU A 82 8.13 2.68 -0.12
CA LEU A 82 9.32 1.84 -0.25
C LEU A 82 10.42 2.22 0.75
N GLY A 83 10.57 3.51 1.05
CA GLY A 83 11.57 4.02 1.99
C GLY A 83 11.40 3.50 3.43
N VAL A 84 10.18 3.08 3.80
CA VAL A 84 9.87 2.47 5.10
C VAL A 84 9.57 0.97 5.00
N GLY A 85 9.91 0.34 3.88
CA GLY A 85 9.74 -1.10 3.67
C GLY A 85 8.31 -1.55 3.37
N LEU A 86 7.41 -0.63 2.98
CA LEU A 86 6.06 -0.94 2.52
C LEU A 86 6.11 -1.16 1.00
N ASP A 87 6.37 -2.39 0.59
CA ASP A 87 6.57 -2.77 -0.81
C ASP A 87 5.41 -3.58 -1.40
N LYS A 88 4.36 -3.84 -0.61
CA LYS A 88 3.15 -4.54 -1.04
C LYS A 88 1.94 -3.64 -0.92
N ALA A 89 1.06 -3.69 -1.90
CA ALA A 89 -0.18 -2.94 -1.91
C ALA A 89 -1.25 -3.65 -2.75
N ARG A 90 -2.52 -3.40 -2.41
CA ARG A 90 -3.64 -3.64 -3.32
C ARG A 90 -4.10 -2.31 -3.90
N VAL A 91 -4.43 -2.31 -5.19
CA VAL A 91 -4.91 -1.13 -5.93
C VAL A 91 -6.30 -1.44 -6.49
N ASP A 92 -7.31 -0.84 -5.91
CA ASP A 92 -8.71 -1.05 -6.27
C ASP A 92 -9.27 0.15 -7.05
N GLY A 93 -9.73 -0.06 -8.28
CA GLY A 93 -10.42 0.96 -9.07
C GLY A 93 -11.92 0.91 -8.86
N HIS A 94 -12.57 2.07 -8.77
CA HIS A 94 -14.01 2.19 -8.57
C HIS A 94 -14.63 3.19 -9.54
N THR A 95 -15.91 2.98 -9.83
CA THR A 95 -16.76 3.91 -10.60
C THR A 95 -17.99 4.33 -9.78
N ASP A 96 -18.71 5.33 -10.24
CA ASP A 96 -20.11 5.49 -9.87
C ASP A 96 -20.98 4.50 -10.67
N ASN A 97 -22.29 4.51 -10.43
CA ASN A 97 -23.25 3.63 -11.10
C ASN A 97 -23.78 4.16 -12.43
N THR A 98 -23.09 5.10 -13.06
CA THR A 98 -23.50 5.66 -14.36
C THR A 98 -22.97 4.78 -15.49
N GLY A 99 -23.85 4.35 -16.39
CA GLY A 99 -23.50 3.54 -17.55
C GLY A 99 -23.61 2.03 -17.31
N GLU A 100 -23.08 1.25 -18.25
CA GLU A 100 -23.14 -0.21 -18.21
C GLU A 100 -22.15 -0.79 -17.19
N SER A 101 -22.59 -1.77 -16.39
CA SER A 101 -21.79 -2.39 -15.34
C SER A 101 -20.53 -3.06 -15.90
N SER A 102 -20.62 -3.72 -17.06
CA SER A 102 -19.48 -4.34 -17.74
C SER A 102 -18.43 -3.31 -18.17
N TYR A 103 -18.85 -2.15 -18.65
CA TYR A 103 -17.96 -1.03 -18.96
C TYR A 103 -17.30 -0.47 -17.69
N ASN A 104 -18.09 -0.26 -16.63
CA ASN A 104 -17.59 0.22 -15.34
C ASN A 104 -16.55 -0.73 -14.75
N GLN A 105 -16.74 -2.04 -14.87
CA GLN A 105 -15.77 -3.05 -14.44
C GLN A 105 -14.44 -2.90 -15.19
N GLN A 106 -14.46 -2.78 -16.50
CA GLN A 106 -13.26 -2.62 -17.31
C GLN A 106 -12.56 -1.27 -17.07
N LEU A 107 -13.34 -0.18 -16.98
CA LEU A 107 -12.81 1.16 -16.71
C LEU A 107 -12.11 1.24 -15.36
N SER A 108 -12.72 0.66 -14.33
CA SER A 108 -12.14 0.63 -12.99
C SER A 108 -10.83 -0.15 -12.95
N LEU A 109 -10.75 -1.30 -13.62
CA LEU A 109 -9.52 -2.08 -13.74
C LEU A 109 -8.42 -1.31 -14.47
N LYS A 110 -8.76 -0.67 -15.60
CA LYS A 110 -7.81 0.16 -16.36
C LYS A 110 -7.21 1.29 -15.50
N ARG A 111 -8.05 1.94 -14.68
CA ARG A 111 -7.61 3.00 -13.77
C ARG A 111 -6.69 2.49 -12.66
N ALA A 112 -7.05 1.37 -12.04
CA ALA A 112 -6.20 0.72 -11.04
C ALA A 112 -4.84 0.33 -11.64
N GLN A 113 -4.83 -0.25 -12.85
CA GLN A 113 -3.60 -0.60 -13.56
C GLN A 113 -2.71 0.61 -13.85
N SER A 114 -3.29 1.76 -14.20
CA SER A 114 -2.51 2.98 -14.46
C SER A 114 -1.78 3.47 -13.21
N VAL A 115 -2.42 3.41 -12.03
CA VAL A 115 -1.78 3.74 -10.74
C VAL A 115 -0.71 2.70 -10.40
N ALA A 116 -1.01 1.42 -10.53
CA ALA A 116 -0.05 0.34 -10.26
C ALA A 116 1.20 0.43 -11.13
N ASN A 117 1.06 0.78 -12.42
CA ASN A 117 2.19 0.96 -13.33
C ASN A 117 3.14 2.07 -12.86
N VAL A 118 2.62 3.14 -12.25
CA VAL A 118 3.46 4.20 -11.66
C VAL A 118 4.19 3.68 -10.43
N LEU A 119 3.53 2.92 -9.55
CA LEU A 119 4.18 2.30 -8.39
C LEU A 119 5.31 1.33 -8.82
N VAL A 120 5.09 0.57 -9.88
CA VAL A 120 6.13 -0.29 -10.48
C VAL A 120 7.30 0.54 -11.01
N SER A 121 7.02 1.66 -11.68
CA SER A 121 8.07 2.52 -12.26
C SER A 121 9.01 3.12 -11.22
N VAL A 122 8.61 3.20 -9.95
CA VAL A 122 9.44 3.69 -8.84
C VAL A 122 10.07 2.58 -7.99
N GLY A 123 9.85 1.30 -8.35
CA GLY A 123 10.55 0.17 -7.77
C GLY A 123 9.68 -0.85 -7.01
N MET A 124 8.36 -0.68 -6.94
CA MET A 124 7.50 -1.75 -6.43
C MET A 124 7.50 -2.94 -7.40
N LYS A 125 7.64 -4.15 -6.87
CA LYS A 125 7.63 -5.36 -7.70
C LYS A 125 6.19 -5.65 -8.17
N PRO A 126 5.96 -6.00 -9.45
CA PRO A 126 4.62 -6.37 -9.93
C PRO A 126 3.97 -7.49 -9.10
N ALA A 127 4.76 -8.48 -8.64
CA ALA A 127 4.28 -9.58 -7.80
C ALA A 127 3.79 -9.14 -6.40
N ASN A 128 4.11 -7.92 -5.97
CA ASN A 128 3.71 -7.35 -4.70
C ASN A 128 2.49 -6.42 -4.83
N LEU A 129 1.92 -6.31 -6.04
CA LEU A 129 0.75 -5.48 -6.30
C LEU A 129 -0.44 -6.36 -6.71
N GLU A 130 -1.51 -6.27 -5.94
CA GLU A 130 -2.81 -6.83 -6.31
C GLU A 130 -3.63 -5.73 -6.99
N ILE A 131 -4.21 -5.99 -8.16
CA ILE A 131 -4.89 -4.96 -8.96
C ILE A 131 -6.30 -5.44 -9.26
N HIS A 132 -7.29 -4.69 -8.77
CA HIS A 132 -8.69 -5.04 -8.95
C HIS A 132 -9.49 -3.90 -9.57
N GLY A 133 -10.35 -4.25 -10.54
CA GLY A 133 -11.48 -3.42 -10.94
C GLY A 133 -12.68 -3.80 -10.09
N ARG A 134 -13.24 -2.89 -9.34
CA ARG A 134 -14.44 -3.09 -8.52
C ARG A 134 -15.71 -2.58 -9.20
N GLY A 135 -15.54 -1.83 -10.30
CA GLY A 135 -16.66 -1.18 -10.95
C GLY A 135 -17.45 -0.33 -9.97
N GLU A 136 -18.78 -0.45 -10.02
CA GLU A 136 -19.73 0.26 -9.16
C GLU A 136 -20.17 -0.52 -7.91
N THR A 137 -19.61 -1.73 -7.67
CA THR A 137 -20.10 -2.68 -6.67
C THR A 137 -19.81 -2.31 -5.23
N MET A 138 -18.85 -1.41 -5.01
CA MET A 138 -18.42 -0.98 -3.67
C MET A 138 -18.48 0.55 -3.54
N PRO A 139 -19.68 1.15 -3.47
CA PRO A 139 -19.83 2.59 -3.35
C PRO A 139 -19.39 3.07 -1.97
N LEU A 140 -18.64 4.18 -1.94
CA LEU A 140 -18.25 4.88 -0.72
C LEU A 140 -19.35 5.85 -0.23
N ALA A 141 -20.14 6.37 -1.18
CA ALA A 141 -21.18 7.35 -0.93
C ALA A 141 -22.43 7.11 -1.81
N ASP A 142 -23.51 7.81 -1.49
CA ASP A 142 -24.77 7.65 -2.22
C ASP A 142 -24.65 8.11 -3.69
N ASN A 143 -24.87 7.18 -4.61
CA ASN A 143 -24.84 7.43 -6.06
C ASN A 143 -25.96 8.38 -6.56
N LYS A 144 -27.00 8.63 -5.74
CA LYS A 144 -28.08 9.56 -6.11
C LYS A 144 -27.59 11.01 -6.13
N THR A 145 -26.58 11.36 -5.35
CA THR A 145 -26.03 12.70 -5.28
C THR A 145 -24.85 12.88 -6.26
N ARG A 146 -24.64 14.11 -6.73
CA ARG A 146 -23.49 14.45 -7.58
C ARG A 146 -22.17 14.27 -6.82
N GLU A 147 -22.15 14.68 -5.57
CA GLU A 147 -21.03 14.59 -4.65
C GLU A 147 -20.68 13.13 -4.35
N GLY A 148 -21.69 12.31 -4.07
CA GLY A 148 -21.50 10.88 -3.83
C GLY A 148 -20.95 10.14 -5.04
N ARG A 149 -21.48 10.41 -6.25
CA ARG A 149 -20.90 9.86 -7.48
C ARG A 149 -19.45 10.30 -7.66
N ALA A 150 -19.13 11.56 -7.34
CA ALA A 150 -17.75 12.05 -7.43
C ALA A 150 -16.81 11.32 -6.46
N ALA A 151 -17.27 11.00 -5.25
CA ALA A 151 -16.52 10.23 -4.26
C ALA A 151 -16.35 8.76 -4.71
N ASN A 152 -17.37 8.17 -5.34
CA ASN A 152 -17.31 6.80 -5.82
C ASN A 152 -16.32 6.62 -6.97
N ARG A 153 -16.11 7.62 -7.81
CA ARG A 153 -15.08 7.59 -8.86
C ARG A 153 -13.70 7.81 -8.27
N ARG A 154 -13.02 6.73 -7.87
CA ARG A 154 -11.72 6.75 -7.19
C ARG A 154 -10.83 5.56 -7.54
N VAL A 155 -9.58 5.65 -7.17
CA VAL A 155 -8.68 4.50 -7.02
C VAL A 155 -8.22 4.47 -5.58
N ALA A 156 -8.40 3.35 -4.91
CA ALA A 156 -7.92 3.11 -3.55
C ALA A 156 -6.59 2.36 -3.57
N ILE A 157 -5.61 2.82 -2.78
CA ILE A 157 -4.40 2.07 -2.47
C ILE A 157 -4.56 1.54 -1.05
N VAL A 158 -4.46 0.23 -0.89
CA VAL A 158 -4.66 -0.45 0.40
C VAL A 158 -3.37 -1.16 0.81
N ILE A 159 -2.89 -0.85 2.00
CA ILE A 159 -1.78 -1.51 2.67
C ILE A 159 -2.37 -2.36 3.79
N SER A 160 -2.31 -3.69 3.64
CA SER A 160 -2.73 -4.63 4.68
C SER A 160 -1.56 -4.98 5.59
N ASP A 161 -1.86 -5.44 6.80
CA ASP A 161 -0.87 -6.04 7.69
C ASP A 161 -0.26 -7.27 7.01
N GLN A 162 1.06 -7.32 6.96
CA GLN A 162 1.83 -8.35 6.26
C GLN A 162 2.16 -9.54 7.18
#